data_23d818f147b9bd62b0177e49efcca837
#
_entry.id   23d818f147b9bd62b0177e49efcca837
#
_cell.length_a   1.000
_cell.length_b   1.000
_cell.length_c   1.000
_cell.angle_alpha   90.00
_cell.angle_beta   90.00
_cell.angle_gamma   90.00
#
_symmetry.space_group_name_H-M   'P 1'
#
loop_
_entity.id
_entity.type
_entity.pdbx_description
1 polymer ?
#
loop_
_entity_poly.entity_id
_entity_poly.type
_entity_poly.pdbx_seq_one_letter_code
_entity_poly.pdbx_strand_id
1 'polypeptide(L)'
;MLSFADKKSIRLRTGWSNNVLDFIGSKDEAIIYIRAGLKEDKVGGRTALVRSDIDWSDYSIRRNTWLKNKLADYDRWAEYNNADLIGEGFPPRDRNGDPYELHHIGQRQDSPFAELTWAEHMGDGNNTILHQMGKYSEIDRDAFDAEKSQYWQARYKAFTQEEINRIYRPK
;
A
#
# COMPACT_ATOMS: atom_id res chain seq x y z
N MET A 1 -8.05 -11.35 17.16
CA MET A 1 -6.61 -11.25 17.44
C MET A 1 -5.96 -12.61 17.20
N LEU A 2 -4.75 -12.62 16.63
CA LEU A 2 -4.01 -13.87 16.40
C LEU A 2 -3.58 -14.51 17.72
N SER A 3 -3.69 -15.84 17.81
CA SER A 3 -3.14 -16.61 18.94
C SER A 3 -1.61 -16.61 18.85
N PHE A 4 -0.95 -17.01 19.95
CA PHE A 4 0.51 -17.19 19.96
C PHE A 4 0.96 -18.20 18.90
N ALA A 5 0.23 -19.31 18.76
CA ALA A 5 0.54 -20.34 17.76
C ALA A 5 0.38 -19.81 16.34
N ASP A 6 -0.65 -18.99 16.06
CA ASP A 6 -0.86 -18.37 14.76
C ASP A 6 0.28 -17.40 14.42
N LYS A 7 0.67 -16.55 15.37
CA LYS A 7 1.79 -15.61 15.19
C LYS A 7 3.08 -16.35 14.87
N LYS A 8 3.36 -17.44 15.60
CA LYS A 8 4.55 -18.27 15.36
C LYS A 8 4.56 -18.88 13.96
N SER A 9 3.43 -19.44 13.54
CA SER A 9 3.28 -20.05 12.21
C SER A 9 3.45 -19.02 11.10
N ILE A 10 2.81 -17.86 11.23
CA ILE A 10 2.90 -16.78 10.24
C ILE A 10 4.33 -16.24 10.18
N ARG A 11 4.97 -16.04 11.33
CA ARG A 11 6.37 -15.56 11.39
C ARG A 11 7.33 -16.51 10.68
N LEU A 12 7.20 -17.80 10.86
CA LEU A 12 8.04 -18.79 10.18
C LEU A 12 7.91 -18.69 8.67
N ARG A 13 6.73 -18.36 8.17
CA ARG A 13 6.43 -18.24 6.76
C ARG A 13 6.84 -16.91 6.16
N THR A 14 6.69 -15.80 6.89
CA THR A 14 6.82 -14.45 6.36
C THR A 14 8.04 -13.69 6.87
N GLY A 15 8.55 -14.04 8.04
CA GLY A 15 9.56 -13.26 8.74
C GLY A 15 9.02 -12.01 9.46
N TRP A 16 7.69 -11.78 9.46
CA TRP A 16 7.12 -10.60 10.10
C TRP A 16 7.35 -10.60 11.61
N SER A 17 7.68 -9.44 12.14
CA SER A 17 7.88 -9.23 13.57
C SER A 17 6.56 -8.95 14.30
N ASN A 18 6.62 -8.84 15.62
CA ASN A 18 5.47 -8.42 16.42
C ASN A 18 4.99 -7.00 16.07
N ASN A 19 5.84 -6.17 15.48
CA ASN A 19 5.44 -4.84 14.99
C ASN A 19 4.32 -4.92 13.93
N VAL A 20 4.16 -6.06 13.28
CA VAL A 20 3.07 -6.34 12.36
C VAL A 20 2.06 -7.31 12.98
N LEU A 21 2.53 -8.43 13.52
CA LEU A 21 1.68 -9.53 13.95
C LEU A 21 0.71 -9.14 15.08
N ASP A 22 1.11 -8.21 15.94
CA ASP A 22 0.27 -7.75 17.05
C ASP A 22 -0.93 -6.91 16.60
N PHE A 23 -0.90 -6.40 15.37
CA PHE A 23 -1.98 -5.60 14.80
C PHE A 23 -2.95 -6.41 13.94
N ILE A 24 -2.55 -7.58 13.45
CA ILE A 24 -3.41 -8.41 12.60
C ILE A 24 -4.56 -8.97 13.42
N GLY A 25 -5.79 -8.72 12.96
CA GLY A 25 -7.00 -9.08 13.70
C GLY A 25 -7.45 -10.53 13.51
N SER A 26 -7.07 -11.18 12.39
CA SER A 26 -7.50 -12.54 12.08
C SER A 26 -6.52 -13.25 11.16
N LYS A 27 -6.63 -14.59 11.10
CA LYS A 27 -5.86 -15.39 10.13
C LYS A 27 -6.24 -15.04 8.69
N ASP A 28 -7.51 -14.80 8.43
CA ASP A 28 -7.99 -14.45 7.09
C ASP A 28 -7.38 -13.13 6.62
N GLU A 29 -7.27 -12.15 7.51
CA GLU A 29 -6.53 -10.91 7.22
C GLU A 29 -5.08 -11.19 6.87
N ALA A 30 -4.38 -11.99 7.67
CA ALA A 30 -2.99 -12.36 7.42
C ALA A 30 -2.81 -13.03 6.04
N ILE A 31 -3.74 -13.89 5.65
CA ILE A 31 -3.69 -14.59 4.36
C ILE A 31 -3.73 -13.62 3.19
N ILE A 32 -4.51 -12.55 3.28
CA ILE A 32 -4.57 -11.51 2.23
C ILE A 32 -3.17 -10.92 2.01
N TYR A 33 -2.49 -10.55 3.08
CA TYR A 33 -1.15 -9.95 3.00
C TYR A 33 -0.09 -10.94 2.53
N ILE A 34 -0.19 -12.21 2.95
CA ILE A 34 0.69 -13.28 2.50
C ILE A 34 0.55 -13.51 0.99
N ARG A 35 -0.68 -13.60 0.50
CA ARG A 35 -0.95 -13.79 -0.94
C ARG A 35 -0.50 -12.59 -1.78
N ALA A 36 -0.57 -11.41 -1.22
CA ALA A 36 -0.05 -10.20 -1.87
C ALA A 36 1.48 -10.14 -1.89
N GLY A 37 2.16 -11.05 -1.19
CA GLY A 37 3.63 -11.13 -1.16
C GLY A 37 4.28 -9.98 -0.39
N LEU A 38 3.59 -9.40 0.58
CA LEU A 38 4.06 -8.22 1.29
C LEU A 38 5.21 -8.54 2.23
N LYS A 39 6.17 -7.61 2.35
CA LYS A 39 7.32 -7.68 3.24
C LYS A 39 7.28 -6.56 4.26
N GLU A 40 7.73 -6.86 5.47
CA GLU A 40 7.85 -5.82 6.51
C GLU A 40 9.03 -4.91 6.23
N ASP A 41 8.79 -3.60 6.35
CA ASP A 41 9.81 -2.57 6.20
C ASP A 41 9.44 -1.34 7.05
N LYS A 42 10.36 -0.39 7.14
CA LYS A 42 10.12 0.92 7.74
C LYS A 42 9.99 1.95 6.63
N VAL A 43 8.90 2.72 6.67
CA VAL A 43 8.64 3.79 5.71
C VAL A 43 8.37 5.07 6.49
N GLY A 44 9.30 6.03 6.42
CA GLY A 44 9.19 7.26 7.19
C GLY A 44 9.10 7.03 8.71
N GLY A 45 9.81 6.01 9.22
CA GLY A 45 9.75 5.63 10.63
C GLY A 45 8.54 4.79 11.04
N ARG A 46 7.57 4.59 10.14
CA ARG A 46 6.39 3.75 10.38
C ARG A 46 6.63 2.34 9.85
N THR A 47 6.27 1.33 10.62
CA THR A 47 6.25 -0.05 10.13
C THR A 47 5.18 -0.19 9.05
N ALA A 48 5.49 -0.91 7.99
CA ALA A 48 4.57 -1.17 6.89
C ALA A 48 4.80 -2.56 6.29
N LEU A 49 3.79 -3.09 5.64
CA LEU A 49 3.88 -4.23 4.74
C LEU A 49 3.92 -3.70 3.31
N VAL A 50 5.08 -3.76 2.70
CA VAL A 50 5.37 -3.14 1.41
C VAL A 50 5.35 -4.17 0.26
N ARG A 51 5.01 -3.70 -0.93
CA ARG A 51 5.08 -4.47 -2.18
C ARG A 51 6.45 -4.34 -2.82
N SER A 52 6.89 -5.38 -3.49
CA SER A 52 8.08 -5.36 -4.34
C SER A 52 7.75 -5.38 -5.84
N ASP A 53 6.48 -5.42 -6.22
CA ASP A 53 6.01 -5.57 -7.59
C ASP A 53 5.47 -4.28 -8.21
N ILE A 54 5.63 -3.14 -7.56
CA ILE A 54 5.21 -1.85 -8.12
C ILE A 54 6.20 -1.46 -9.23
N ASP A 55 5.68 -1.20 -10.43
CA ASP A 55 6.50 -0.69 -11.54
C ASP A 55 6.63 0.83 -11.41
N TRP A 56 7.73 1.26 -10.82
CA TRP A 56 8.00 2.68 -10.56
C TRP A 56 8.20 3.52 -11.81
N SER A 57 8.60 2.89 -12.91
CA SER A 57 8.84 3.57 -14.21
C SER A 57 7.58 3.67 -15.06
N ASP A 58 6.47 3.04 -14.64
CA ASP A 58 5.25 3.00 -15.43
C ASP A 58 4.50 4.34 -15.39
N TYR A 59 4.08 4.80 -16.56
CA TYR A 59 3.19 5.96 -16.71
C TYR A 59 1.74 5.50 -16.56
N SER A 60 1.41 5.06 -15.38
CA SER A 60 0.20 4.29 -15.07
C SER A 60 -1.11 5.06 -15.26
N ILE A 61 -1.10 6.39 -15.15
CA ILE A 61 -2.28 7.23 -15.40
C ILE A 61 -2.79 7.05 -16.83
N ARG A 62 -1.89 6.85 -17.78
CA ARG A 62 -2.24 6.63 -19.19
C ARG A 62 -2.99 5.32 -19.44
N ARG A 63 -2.89 4.37 -18.52
CA ARG A 63 -3.53 3.05 -18.64
C ARG A 63 -5.02 3.09 -18.31
N ASN A 64 -5.46 4.09 -17.57
CA ASN A 64 -6.87 4.26 -17.22
C ASN A 64 -7.50 5.35 -18.11
N THR A 65 -8.11 4.94 -19.21
CA THR A 65 -8.70 5.85 -20.20
C THR A 65 -9.83 6.70 -19.64
N TRP A 66 -10.52 6.23 -18.60
CA TRP A 66 -11.57 6.99 -17.93
C TRP A 66 -11.03 8.28 -17.30
N LEU A 67 -9.79 8.26 -16.82
CA LEU A 67 -9.14 9.43 -16.21
C LEU A 67 -8.95 10.58 -17.19
N LYS A 68 -8.81 10.29 -18.49
CA LYS A 68 -8.59 11.31 -19.51
C LYS A 68 -9.66 12.40 -19.50
N ASN A 69 -10.89 12.03 -19.20
CA ASN A 69 -12.03 12.96 -19.20
C ASN A 69 -12.45 13.39 -17.78
N LYS A 70 -11.87 12.80 -16.73
CA LYS A 70 -12.30 13.00 -15.35
C LYS A 70 -11.26 13.62 -14.45
N LEU A 71 -9.98 13.40 -14.76
CA LEU A 71 -8.89 13.95 -13.96
C LEU A 71 -8.59 15.38 -14.42
N ALA A 72 -8.70 16.34 -13.50
CA ALA A 72 -8.24 17.70 -13.76
C ALA A 72 -6.73 17.67 -14.06
N ASP A 73 -6.31 18.47 -15.05
CA ASP A 73 -4.91 18.52 -15.49
C ASP A 73 -4.34 17.15 -15.93
N TYR A 74 -5.18 16.32 -16.58
CA TYR A 74 -4.76 14.99 -17.05
C TYR A 74 -3.45 15.03 -17.83
N ASP A 75 -3.29 15.99 -18.75
CA ASP A 75 -2.09 16.06 -19.60
C ASP A 75 -0.81 16.24 -18.77
N ARG A 76 -0.90 16.98 -17.68
CA ARG A 76 0.21 17.13 -16.72
C ARG A 76 0.51 15.80 -16.03
N TRP A 77 -0.49 15.17 -15.45
CA TRP A 77 -0.32 13.93 -14.67
C TRP A 77 0.05 12.74 -15.55
N ALA A 78 -0.37 12.72 -16.81
CA ALA A 78 -0.01 11.68 -17.76
C ALA A 78 1.50 11.65 -18.10
N GLU A 79 2.24 12.71 -17.78
CA GLU A 79 3.69 12.77 -17.90
C GLU A 79 4.43 12.22 -16.67
N TYR A 80 3.70 11.84 -15.60
CA TYR A 80 4.28 11.32 -14.37
C TYR A 80 4.31 9.80 -14.40
N ASN A 81 5.49 9.21 -14.12
CA ASN A 81 5.56 7.79 -13.79
C ASN A 81 5.16 7.56 -12.32
N ASN A 82 5.11 6.30 -11.89
CA ASN A 82 4.74 5.98 -10.52
C ASN A 82 5.68 6.58 -9.46
N ALA A 83 6.98 6.65 -9.76
CA ALA A 83 7.94 7.30 -8.86
C ALA A 83 7.66 8.81 -8.73
N ASP A 84 7.35 9.48 -9.85
CA ASP A 84 6.98 10.90 -9.82
C ASP A 84 5.71 11.12 -8.98
N LEU A 85 4.72 10.25 -9.13
CA LEU A 85 3.46 10.35 -8.36
C LEU A 85 3.71 10.29 -6.86
N ILE A 86 4.50 9.33 -6.38
CA ILE A 86 4.75 9.21 -4.94
C ILE A 86 5.62 10.35 -4.42
N GLY A 87 6.49 10.93 -5.25
CA GLY A 87 7.25 12.13 -4.91
C GLY A 87 6.36 13.32 -4.59
N GLU A 88 5.19 13.40 -5.24
CA GLU A 88 4.16 14.42 -4.98
C GLU A 88 3.16 14.00 -3.89
N GLY A 89 3.31 12.82 -3.31
CA GLY A 89 2.42 12.30 -2.26
C GLY A 89 1.17 11.60 -2.78
N PHE A 90 1.12 11.28 -4.09
CA PHE A 90 0.03 10.52 -4.67
C PHE A 90 0.35 9.03 -4.69
N PRO A 91 -0.67 8.15 -4.60
CA PRO A 91 -0.42 6.72 -4.71
C PRO A 91 0.07 6.35 -6.11
N PRO A 92 0.98 5.36 -6.21
CA PRO A 92 1.31 4.78 -7.49
C PRO A 92 0.10 3.99 -8.00
N ARG A 93 0.11 3.60 -9.27
CA ARG A 93 -1.00 2.87 -9.89
C ARG A 93 -0.51 1.56 -10.49
N ASP A 94 -1.39 0.57 -10.50
CA ASP A 94 -1.12 -0.74 -11.05
C ASP A 94 -1.22 -0.76 -12.59
N ARG A 95 -1.11 -1.95 -13.18
CA ARG A 95 -1.15 -2.13 -14.63
C ARG A 95 -2.50 -1.78 -15.27
N ASN A 96 -3.55 -1.73 -14.48
CA ASN A 96 -4.89 -1.32 -14.93
C ASN A 96 -5.11 0.19 -14.76
N GLY A 97 -4.11 0.90 -14.21
CA GLY A 97 -4.21 2.31 -13.89
C GLY A 97 -5.00 2.60 -12.62
N ASP A 98 -5.28 1.59 -11.82
CA ASP A 98 -5.96 1.75 -10.53
C ASP A 98 -4.93 2.09 -9.44
N PRO A 99 -5.24 3.03 -8.51
CA PRO A 99 -4.29 3.38 -7.46
C PRO A 99 -4.11 2.21 -6.48
N TYR A 100 -2.86 2.01 -6.04
CA TYR A 100 -2.62 1.21 -4.86
C TYR A 100 -3.22 1.90 -3.64
N GLU A 101 -3.70 1.10 -2.72
CA GLU A 101 -4.39 1.59 -1.53
C GLU A 101 -3.60 1.24 -0.27
N LEU A 102 -3.59 2.15 0.69
CA LEU A 102 -3.04 1.92 2.01
C LEU A 102 -4.16 1.50 2.95
N HIS A 103 -3.95 0.38 3.63
CA HIS A 103 -4.90 -0.15 4.60
C HIS A 103 -4.25 -0.20 5.98
N HIS A 104 -4.93 0.35 6.99
CA HIS A 104 -4.51 0.21 8.39
C HIS A 104 -4.72 -1.24 8.83
N ILE A 105 -3.62 -1.94 9.14
CA ILE A 105 -3.68 -3.33 9.59
C ILE A 105 -4.49 -3.40 10.90
N GLY A 106 -5.52 -4.26 10.93
CA GLY A 106 -6.40 -4.37 12.09
C GLY A 106 -7.32 -3.18 12.34
N GLN A 107 -7.44 -2.23 11.41
CA GLN A 107 -8.30 -1.05 11.47
C GLN A 107 -8.02 -0.13 12.67
N ARG A 108 -6.75 0.05 13.02
CA ARG A 108 -6.34 0.94 14.10
C ARG A 108 -5.52 2.11 13.56
N GLN A 109 -5.73 3.31 14.12
CA GLN A 109 -5.06 4.54 13.68
C GLN A 109 -3.53 4.47 13.79
N ASP A 110 -3.03 3.79 14.81
CA ASP A 110 -1.60 3.66 15.10
C ASP A 110 -0.95 2.42 14.46
N SER A 111 -1.70 1.66 13.68
CA SER A 111 -1.22 0.41 13.10
C SER A 111 -0.30 0.64 11.89
N PRO A 112 0.50 -0.38 11.52
CA PRO A 112 1.21 -0.37 10.25
C PRO A 112 0.25 -0.28 9.07
N PHE A 113 0.74 0.24 7.94
CA PHE A 113 0.02 0.18 6.67
C PHE A 113 0.35 -1.09 5.90
N ALA A 114 -0.62 -1.61 5.16
CA ALA A 114 -0.42 -2.60 4.12
C ALA A 114 -0.67 -1.96 2.75
N GLU A 115 0.26 -2.14 1.81
CA GLU A 115 0.12 -1.69 0.42
C GLU A 115 -0.66 -2.74 -0.36
N LEU A 116 -1.87 -2.42 -0.78
CA LEU A 116 -2.78 -3.36 -1.46
C LEU A 116 -3.21 -2.82 -2.83
N THR A 117 -3.47 -3.72 -3.77
CA THR A 117 -4.26 -3.36 -4.95
C THR A 117 -5.72 -3.17 -4.55
N TRP A 118 -6.51 -2.51 -5.40
CA TRP A 118 -7.95 -2.42 -5.18
C TRP A 118 -8.58 -3.82 -5.05
N ALA A 119 -8.19 -4.75 -5.90
CA ALA A 119 -8.73 -6.11 -5.89
C ALA A 119 -8.40 -6.86 -4.58
N GLU A 120 -7.18 -6.70 -4.06
CA GLU A 120 -6.78 -7.28 -2.77
C GLU A 120 -7.51 -6.65 -1.59
N HIS A 121 -7.79 -5.35 -1.67
CA HIS A 121 -8.45 -4.61 -0.60
C HIS A 121 -9.97 -4.85 -0.57
N MET A 122 -10.61 -4.87 -1.74
CA MET A 122 -12.07 -4.87 -1.87
C MET A 122 -12.64 -6.13 -2.51
N GLY A 123 -11.85 -6.88 -3.31
CA GLY A 123 -12.33 -8.02 -4.07
C GLY A 123 -12.42 -9.32 -3.27
N ASP A 124 -13.10 -10.34 -3.82
CA ASP A 124 -13.17 -11.71 -3.33
C ASP A 124 -13.57 -11.84 -1.84
N GLY A 125 -14.44 -10.95 -1.35
CA GLY A 125 -14.85 -10.92 0.06
C GLY A 125 -13.84 -10.29 1.00
N ASN A 126 -12.69 -9.83 0.52
CA ASN A 126 -11.62 -9.25 1.32
C ASN A 126 -12.08 -8.00 2.06
N ASN A 127 -12.95 -7.20 1.45
CA ASN A 127 -13.50 -6.01 2.10
C ASN A 127 -14.14 -6.34 3.47
N THR A 128 -14.89 -7.43 3.54
CA THR A 128 -15.53 -7.89 4.79
C THR A 128 -14.50 -8.39 5.80
N ILE A 129 -13.43 -9.04 5.33
CA ILE A 129 -12.34 -9.53 6.17
C ILE A 129 -11.53 -8.37 6.76
N LEU A 130 -11.16 -7.41 5.93
CA LEU A 130 -10.32 -6.27 6.30
C LEU A 130 -11.08 -5.20 7.08
N HIS A 131 -12.39 -5.06 6.83
CA HIS A 131 -13.28 -4.09 7.47
C HIS A 131 -14.40 -4.85 8.19
N GLN A 132 -14.18 -5.17 9.45
CA GLN A 132 -15.17 -5.90 10.24
C GLN A 132 -16.49 -5.09 10.32
N MET A 133 -17.56 -5.70 9.83
CA MET A 133 -18.90 -5.12 9.91
C MET A 133 -19.29 -4.90 11.38
N GLY A 134 -19.81 -3.72 11.70
CA GLY A 134 -20.24 -3.36 13.05
C GLY A 134 -19.11 -2.96 14.02
N LYS A 135 -17.87 -3.04 13.62
CA LYS A 135 -16.77 -2.46 14.39
C LYS A 135 -16.69 -0.96 14.11
N TYR A 136 -16.68 -0.16 15.17
CA TYR A 136 -16.44 1.28 15.03
C TYR A 136 -15.04 1.49 14.41
N SER A 137 -14.97 2.30 13.34
CA SER A 137 -13.69 2.65 12.75
C SER A 137 -12.99 3.68 13.63
N GLU A 138 -11.78 3.35 14.07
CA GLU A 138 -10.92 4.27 14.83
C GLU A 138 -10.16 5.25 13.90
N ILE A 139 -10.37 5.16 12.58
CA ILE A 139 -9.61 5.92 11.61
C ILE A 139 -10.18 7.33 11.46
N ASP A 140 -9.35 8.32 11.79
CA ASP A 140 -9.59 9.72 11.48
C ASP A 140 -9.29 9.95 9.99
N ARG A 141 -10.32 10.31 9.22
CA ARG A 141 -10.22 10.44 7.76
C ARG A 141 -9.30 11.58 7.32
N ASP A 142 -9.37 12.72 7.98
CA ASP A 142 -8.52 13.86 7.63
C ASP A 142 -7.05 13.58 7.95
N ALA A 143 -6.80 13.00 9.12
CA ALA A 143 -5.45 12.56 9.48
C ALA A 143 -4.94 11.48 8.53
N PHE A 144 -5.79 10.57 8.09
CA PHE A 144 -5.42 9.50 7.16
C PHE A 144 -4.99 10.07 5.79
N ASP A 145 -5.70 11.06 5.27
CA ASP A 145 -5.33 11.65 3.98
C ASP A 145 -3.94 12.29 4.04
N ALA A 146 -3.62 12.99 5.14
CA ALA A 146 -2.28 13.53 5.37
C ALA A 146 -1.23 12.42 5.52
N GLU A 147 -1.53 11.36 6.27
CA GLU A 147 -0.63 10.22 6.48
C GLU A 147 -0.33 9.49 5.17
N LYS A 148 -1.31 9.32 4.29
CA LYS A 148 -1.11 8.69 2.98
C LYS A 148 -0.10 9.46 2.13
N SER A 149 -0.27 10.77 2.02
CA SER A 149 0.66 11.63 1.28
C SER A 149 2.08 11.55 1.84
N GLN A 150 2.22 11.64 3.16
CA GLN A 150 3.51 11.53 3.84
C GLN A 150 4.15 10.16 3.64
N TYR A 151 3.35 9.09 3.68
CA TYR A 151 3.82 7.73 3.47
C TYR A 151 4.43 7.57 2.08
N TRP A 152 3.70 7.96 1.03
CA TRP A 152 4.20 7.81 -0.33
C TRP A 152 5.43 8.68 -0.59
N GLN A 153 5.47 9.90 -0.06
CA GLN A 153 6.67 10.74 -0.14
C GLN A 153 7.87 10.09 0.57
N ALA A 154 7.63 9.43 1.70
CA ALA A 154 8.70 8.69 2.42
C ALA A 154 9.19 7.50 1.59
N ARG A 155 8.31 6.81 0.86
CA ARG A 155 8.70 5.76 -0.09
C ARG A 155 9.62 6.30 -1.18
N TYR A 156 9.33 7.48 -1.71
CA TYR A 156 10.19 8.14 -2.70
C TYR A 156 11.57 8.47 -2.11
N LYS A 157 11.61 9.05 -0.93
CA LYS A 157 12.85 9.42 -0.25
C LYS A 157 13.73 8.22 0.10
N ALA A 158 13.14 7.04 0.22
CA ALA A 158 13.84 5.80 0.55
C ALA A 158 14.53 5.16 -0.67
N PHE A 159 14.26 5.61 -1.90
CA PHE A 159 14.95 5.08 -3.06
C PHE A 159 16.47 5.30 -2.96
N THR A 160 17.23 4.24 -3.23
CA THR A 160 18.68 4.34 -3.39
C THR A 160 19.02 5.05 -4.71
N GLN A 161 20.24 5.55 -4.83
CA GLN A 161 20.69 6.14 -6.10
C GLN A 161 20.63 5.11 -7.24
N GLU A 162 20.92 3.85 -6.98
CA GLU A 162 20.81 2.77 -7.96
C GLU A 162 19.36 2.58 -8.42
N GLU A 163 18.40 2.60 -7.50
CA GLU A 163 16.97 2.53 -7.84
C GLU A 163 16.53 3.73 -8.68
N ILE A 164 16.92 4.94 -8.30
CA ILE A 164 16.66 6.16 -9.07
C ILE A 164 17.22 6.03 -10.49
N ASN A 165 18.44 5.55 -10.63
CA ASN A 165 19.09 5.38 -11.94
C ASN A 165 18.33 4.38 -12.82
N ARG A 166 17.79 3.29 -12.23
CA ARG A 166 16.97 2.32 -12.96
C ARG A 166 15.62 2.89 -13.37
N ILE A 167 14.96 3.61 -12.47
CA ILE A 167 13.63 4.19 -12.70
C ILE A 167 13.69 5.19 -13.87
N TYR A 168 14.70 6.02 -13.92
CA TYR A 168 14.83 7.11 -14.88
C TYR A 168 15.82 6.79 -16.02
N ARG A 169 16.15 5.51 -16.21
CA ARG A 169 17.02 5.10 -17.32
C ARG A 169 16.36 5.44 -18.65
N PRO A 170 17.09 6.09 -19.57
CA PRO A 170 16.58 6.31 -20.92
C PRO A 170 16.29 4.97 -21.62
N LYS A 171 15.15 4.91 -22.29
CA LYS A 171 14.75 3.74 -23.08
C LYS A 171 15.32 3.85 -24.48
#